data_921657f233ba86c118f3288a74a6540d
#
_entry.id   921657f233ba86c118f3288a74a6540d
#
_cell.length_a   1.000
_cell.length_b   1.000
_cell.length_c   1.000
_cell.angle_alpha   90.00
_cell.angle_beta   90.00
_cell.angle_gamma   90.00
#
_symmetry.space_group_name_H-M   'P 1'
#
loop_
_entity.id
_entity.type
_entity.pdbx_description
1 polymer ?
#
loop_
_entity_poly.entity_id
_entity_poly.type
_entity_poly.pdbx_seq_one_letter_code
_entity_poly.pdbx_strand_id
1 'polypeptide(L)'
;MTQFYNEHPKVLVSVDCIIFGFNGNNLQVLIGKRKMDPGCGEWSLYGGFVGANENLEDAANRVILDLTGMKNLYIRQVGAFGRIDRDPGERVISIAYCTLINVGDYDDSLRIEHGLEWVSLNELPELYSDHRTMIHDAICQIRRRINHEPLSFKLLPDLFTLTQLQHVFEAVMGEEIDKRNFRKRVKDIDFIEKTELIDKVTSKRGAALYRFNKKAYEEDPSFILK
;
A
#
# COMPACT_ATOMS: atom_id res chain seq x y z
N MET A 1 -21.68 -24.71 -22.45
CA MET A 1 -22.18 -23.84 -21.36
C MET A 1 -23.46 -23.20 -21.80
N THR A 2 -24.54 -23.34 -21.03
CA THR A 2 -25.83 -22.68 -21.29
C THR A 2 -25.67 -21.21 -21.12
N GLN A 3 -25.94 -20.40 -22.17
CA GLN A 3 -25.71 -18.95 -22.16
C GLN A 3 -26.96 -18.26 -21.59
N PHE A 4 -27.04 -18.15 -20.26
CA PHE A 4 -28.21 -17.56 -19.58
C PHE A 4 -28.29 -16.02 -19.69
N TYR A 5 -27.19 -15.32 -20.01
CA TYR A 5 -27.10 -13.87 -19.92
C TYR A 5 -26.69 -13.20 -21.24
N ASN A 6 -27.07 -13.78 -22.38
CA ASN A 6 -26.66 -13.26 -23.71
C ASN A 6 -27.19 -11.87 -24.05
N GLU A 7 -28.33 -11.52 -23.49
CA GLU A 7 -29.00 -10.23 -23.74
C GLU A 7 -28.49 -9.10 -22.84
N HIS A 8 -27.63 -9.41 -21.85
CA HIS A 8 -27.06 -8.42 -20.97
C HIS A 8 -25.74 -7.87 -21.53
N PRO A 9 -25.47 -6.56 -21.37
CA PRO A 9 -24.20 -5.98 -21.78
C PRO A 9 -23.04 -6.60 -21.00
N LYS A 10 -21.99 -6.98 -21.71
CA LYS A 10 -20.73 -7.41 -21.10
C LYS A 10 -19.85 -6.19 -20.90
N VAL A 11 -19.24 -6.12 -19.74
CA VAL A 11 -18.26 -5.06 -19.41
C VAL A 11 -16.92 -5.70 -19.05
N LEU A 12 -15.84 -4.99 -19.34
CA LEU A 12 -14.52 -5.42 -18.92
C LEU A 12 -14.34 -5.13 -17.43
N VAL A 13 -13.67 -6.05 -16.73
CA VAL A 13 -13.28 -5.87 -15.34
C VAL A 13 -11.77 -5.82 -15.26
N SER A 14 -11.23 -4.81 -14.61
CA SER A 14 -9.81 -4.66 -14.31
C SER A 14 -9.56 -4.57 -12.81
N VAL A 15 -8.34 -4.79 -12.41
CA VAL A 15 -7.82 -4.42 -11.09
C VAL A 15 -6.79 -3.31 -11.27
N ASP A 16 -6.77 -2.32 -10.37
CA ASP A 16 -5.73 -1.31 -10.25
C ASP A 16 -5.08 -1.43 -8.87
N CYS A 17 -3.74 -1.55 -8.83
CA CYS A 17 -2.99 -1.84 -7.62
C CYS A 17 -2.28 -0.59 -7.10
N ILE A 18 -2.60 -0.19 -5.87
CA ILE A 18 -2.01 0.93 -5.17
C ILE A 18 -0.99 0.37 -4.18
N ILE A 19 0.30 0.52 -4.50
CA ILE A 19 1.38 0.02 -3.67
C ILE A 19 1.99 1.19 -2.92
N PHE A 20 1.74 1.26 -1.62
CA PHE A 20 2.36 2.27 -0.76
C PHE A 20 3.66 1.75 -0.17
N GLY A 21 4.64 2.63 -0.11
CA GLY A 21 5.93 2.40 0.53
C GLY A 21 6.35 3.56 1.42
N PHE A 22 7.24 3.30 2.36
CA PHE A 22 7.79 4.32 3.26
C PHE A 22 9.31 4.35 3.14
N ASN A 23 9.89 5.53 2.85
CA ASN A 23 11.33 5.73 2.64
C ASN A 23 12.08 6.24 3.88
N GLY A 24 11.45 6.22 5.06
CA GLY A 24 12.01 6.76 6.30
C GLY A 24 11.50 8.17 6.65
N ASN A 25 11.02 8.94 5.67
CA ASN A 25 10.50 10.30 5.86
C ASN A 25 9.06 10.47 5.34
N ASN A 26 8.79 9.98 4.13
CA ASN A 26 7.53 10.21 3.43
C ASN A 26 6.87 8.90 3.04
N LEU A 27 5.55 8.89 3.06
CA LEU A 27 4.76 7.86 2.40
C LEU A 27 4.76 8.12 0.89
N GLN A 28 5.08 7.09 0.12
CA GLN A 28 5.18 7.11 -1.33
C GLN A 28 4.20 6.12 -1.93
N VAL A 29 3.87 6.31 -3.20
CA VAL A 29 3.14 5.34 -4.00
C VAL A 29 3.94 4.99 -5.25
N LEU A 30 3.87 3.73 -5.65
CA LEU A 30 4.54 3.23 -6.84
C LEU A 30 3.64 3.50 -8.05
N ILE A 31 4.14 4.31 -9.00
CA ILE A 31 3.45 4.64 -10.24
C ILE A 31 4.39 4.49 -11.42
N GLY A 32 3.84 4.45 -12.63
CA GLY A 32 4.65 4.41 -13.85
C GLY A 32 3.93 5.01 -15.03
N LYS A 33 4.62 5.15 -16.12
CA LYS A 33 4.04 5.63 -17.37
C LYS A 33 3.37 4.49 -18.15
N ARG A 34 2.16 4.75 -18.61
CA ARG A 34 1.42 3.79 -19.45
C ARG A 34 2.22 3.50 -20.73
N LYS A 35 2.29 2.21 -21.06
CA LYS A 35 3.02 1.74 -22.26
C LYS A 35 2.10 1.53 -23.48
N MET A 36 0.78 1.73 -23.30
CA MET A 36 -0.24 1.50 -24.33
C MET A 36 -1.37 2.51 -24.26
N ASP A 37 -2.08 2.68 -25.37
CA ASP A 37 -3.32 3.46 -25.41
C ASP A 37 -4.51 2.71 -24.77
N PRO A 38 -5.49 3.46 -24.27
CA PRO A 38 -5.55 4.92 -24.17
C PRO A 38 -4.59 5.48 -23.09
N GLY A 39 -4.07 6.71 -23.31
CA GLY A 39 -3.23 7.42 -22.33
C GLY A 39 -1.76 7.00 -22.32
N CYS A 40 -1.20 6.52 -23.46
CA CYS A 40 0.22 6.19 -23.56
C CYS A 40 1.10 7.38 -23.15
N GLY A 41 2.07 7.14 -22.23
CA GLY A 41 2.95 8.16 -21.67
C GLY A 41 2.43 8.89 -20.44
N GLU A 42 1.14 8.78 -20.12
CA GLU A 42 0.57 9.35 -18.89
C GLU A 42 0.97 8.56 -17.64
N TRP A 43 1.10 9.25 -16.52
CA TRP A 43 1.34 8.61 -15.23
C TRP A 43 0.11 7.83 -14.76
N SER A 44 0.32 6.66 -14.20
CA SER A 44 -0.74 5.70 -13.92
C SER A 44 -0.38 4.79 -12.75
N LEU A 45 -1.40 4.30 -12.05
CA LEU A 45 -1.30 3.05 -11.31
C LEU A 45 -1.09 1.90 -12.29
N TYR A 46 -0.56 0.79 -11.80
CA TYR A 46 -0.50 -0.44 -12.58
C TYR A 46 -1.69 -1.32 -12.27
N GLY A 47 -2.21 -1.91 -13.33
CA GLY A 47 -3.35 -2.78 -13.24
C GLY A 47 -3.33 -3.86 -14.32
N GLY A 48 -4.40 -4.61 -14.39
CA GLY A 48 -4.60 -5.63 -15.40
C GLY A 48 -6.05 -6.05 -15.48
N PHE A 49 -6.45 -6.55 -16.64
CA PHE A 49 -7.77 -7.14 -16.77
C PHE A 49 -7.87 -8.46 -16.02
N VAL A 50 -9.04 -8.70 -15.46
CA VAL A 50 -9.36 -9.95 -14.76
C VAL A 50 -9.65 -11.04 -15.79
N GLY A 51 -8.92 -12.13 -15.71
CA GLY A 51 -9.11 -13.27 -16.59
C GLY A 51 -10.38 -14.07 -16.27
N ALA A 52 -10.85 -14.84 -17.24
CA ALA A 52 -12.07 -15.63 -17.09
C ALA A 52 -12.00 -16.73 -16.02
N ASN A 53 -10.79 -17.11 -15.59
CA ASN A 53 -10.56 -18.23 -14.66
C ASN A 53 -9.79 -17.79 -13.40
N GLU A 54 -9.82 -16.50 -13.04
CA GLU A 54 -9.19 -15.97 -11.82
C GLU A 54 -10.19 -15.14 -11.02
N ASN A 55 -10.04 -15.12 -9.69
CA ASN A 55 -10.78 -14.21 -8.83
C ASN A 55 -10.15 -12.80 -8.84
N LEU A 56 -10.85 -11.82 -8.30
CA LEU A 56 -10.36 -10.44 -8.24
C LEU A 56 -9.05 -10.33 -7.45
N GLU A 57 -8.98 -11.02 -6.31
CA GLU A 57 -7.79 -11.08 -5.47
C GLU A 57 -6.61 -11.78 -6.17
N ASP A 58 -6.88 -12.81 -6.97
CA ASP A 58 -5.85 -13.51 -7.73
C ASP A 58 -5.25 -12.59 -8.81
N ALA A 59 -6.11 -11.82 -9.52
CA ALA A 59 -5.69 -10.81 -10.48
C ALA A 59 -4.83 -9.73 -9.82
N ALA A 60 -5.27 -9.20 -8.67
CA ALA A 60 -4.52 -8.18 -7.93
C ALA A 60 -3.16 -8.73 -7.44
N ASN A 61 -3.12 -9.94 -6.89
CA ASN A 61 -1.89 -10.59 -6.45
C ASN A 61 -0.93 -10.85 -7.62
N ARG A 62 -1.44 -11.26 -8.78
CA ARG A 62 -0.64 -11.44 -9.99
C ARG A 62 0.02 -10.13 -10.41
N VAL A 63 -0.75 -9.05 -10.51
CA VAL A 63 -0.22 -7.72 -10.87
C VAL A 63 0.83 -7.25 -9.86
N ILE A 64 0.56 -7.37 -8.55
CA ILE A 64 1.50 -6.97 -7.50
C ILE A 64 2.77 -7.83 -7.55
N LEU A 65 2.64 -9.13 -7.74
CA LEU A 65 3.79 -10.04 -7.85
C LEU A 65 4.67 -9.67 -9.04
N ASP A 66 4.07 -9.41 -10.19
CA ASP A 66 4.80 -9.03 -11.41
C ASP A 66 5.59 -7.73 -11.20
N LEU A 67 5.03 -6.77 -10.44
CA LEU A 67 5.65 -5.47 -10.19
C LEU A 67 6.69 -5.48 -9.08
N THR A 68 6.52 -6.32 -8.07
CA THR A 68 7.32 -6.26 -6.84
C THR A 68 8.18 -7.49 -6.60
N GLY A 69 7.89 -8.59 -7.26
CA GLY A 69 8.47 -9.89 -6.96
C GLY A 69 8.02 -10.50 -5.62
N MET A 70 7.21 -9.77 -4.84
CA MET A 70 6.79 -10.15 -3.50
C MET A 70 5.54 -11.04 -3.52
N LYS A 71 5.57 -12.11 -2.75
CA LYS A 71 4.44 -13.04 -2.57
C LYS A 71 3.77 -12.83 -1.23
N ASN A 72 2.48 -13.21 -1.17
CA ASN A 72 1.70 -13.23 0.08
C ASN A 72 1.63 -11.88 0.79
N LEU A 73 1.65 -10.79 0.03
CA LEU A 73 1.39 -9.47 0.58
C LEU A 73 -0.05 -9.38 1.08
N TYR A 74 -0.23 -8.65 2.15
CA TYR A 74 -1.57 -8.27 2.60
C TYR A 74 -2.15 -7.27 1.60
N ILE A 75 -3.14 -7.67 0.82
CA ILE A 75 -3.88 -6.81 -0.08
C ILE A 75 -5.26 -6.49 0.48
N ARG A 76 -5.77 -5.32 0.16
CA ARG A 76 -7.11 -4.90 0.56
C ARG A 76 -7.82 -4.19 -0.57
N GLN A 77 -9.07 -4.59 -0.78
CA GLN A 77 -9.95 -3.90 -1.70
C GLN A 77 -10.27 -2.50 -1.18
N VAL A 78 -10.07 -1.48 -2.01
CA VAL A 78 -10.38 -0.07 -1.75
C VAL A 78 -11.81 0.22 -2.17
N GLY A 79 -12.19 -0.19 -3.38
CA GLY A 79 -13.51 0.03 -3.92
C GLY A 79 -13.62 -0.32 -5.41
N ALA A 80 -14.83 -0.20 -5.92
CA ALA A 80 -15.12 -0.34 -7.34
C ALA A 80 -15.27 1.04 -7.99
N PHE A 81 -14.59 1.24 -9.10
CA PHE A 81 -14.55 2.48 -9.87
C PHE A 81 -15.17 2.23 -11.25
N GLY A 82 -16.38 2.68 -11.42
CA GLY A 82 -17.19 2.30 -12.59
C GLY A 82 -17.88 3.49 -13.25
N ARG A 83 -17.31 4.71 -13.22
CA ARG A 83 -17.85 5.83 -14.03
C ARG A 83 -17.92 5.42 -15.50
N ILE A 84 -18.93 5.88 -16.21
CA ILE A 84 -19.18 5.51 -17.61
C ILE A 84 -18.01 5.95 -18.51
N ASP A 85 -17.44 7.10 -18.20
CA ASP A 85 -16.41 7.82 -18.95
C ASP A 85 -14.98 7.63 -18.39
N ARG A 86 -14.77 6.64 -17.48
CA ARG A 86 -13.47 6.44 -16.87
C ARG A 86 -12.40 5.93 -17.83
N ASP A 87 -12.81 5.15 -18.83
CA ASP A 87 -11.93 4.62 -19.86
C ASP A 87 -12.52 4.97 -21.24
N PRO A 88 -11.77 5.67 -22.10
CA PRO A 88 -12.26 6.06 -23.41
C PRO A 88 -12.26 4.92 -24.44
N GLY A 89 -11.57 3.80 -24.15
CA GLY A 89 -11.50 2.64 -25.04
C GLY A 89 -12.75 1.78 -24.99
N GLU A 90 -13.14 1.38 -23.79
CA GLU A 90 -14.23 0.43 -23.56
C GLU A 90 -14.93 0.68 -22.23
N ARG A 91 -16.10 0.06 -22.04
CA ARG A 91 -16.79 0.05 -20.74
C ARG A 91 -16.00 -0.82 -19.74
N VAL A 92 -15.22 -0.19 -18.88
CA VAL A 92 -14.39 -0.86 -17.86
C VAL A 92 -14.90 -0.53 -16.47
N ILE A 93 -14.98 -1.53 -15.60
CA ILE A 93 -15.10 -1.37 -14.15
C ILE A 93 -13.80 -1.82 -13.53
N SER A 94 -13.13 -0.95 -12.79
CA SER A 94 -11.91 -1.30 -12.07
C SER A 94 -12.19 -1.52 -10.60
N ILE A 95 -11.59 -2.56 -10.05
CA ILE A 95 -11.54 -2.83 -8.61
C ILE A 95 -10.16 -2.43 -8.11
N ALA A 96 -10.11 -1.36 -7.32
CA ALA A 96 -8.85 -0.90 -6.74
C ALA A 96 -8.48 -1.74 -5.51
N TYR A 97 -7.23 -2.16 -5.46
CA TYR A 97 -6.61 -2.85 -4.33
C TYR A 97 -5.42 -2.06 -3.81
N CYS A 98 -5.22 -2.02 -2.50
CA CYS A 98 -4.02 -1.43 -1.93
C CYS A 98 -3.21 -2.43 -1.10
N THR A 99 -1.90 -2.19 -1.05
CA THR A 99 -0.96 -2.88 -0.18
C THR A 99 0.07 -1.90 0.39
N LEU A 100 0.71 -2.32 1.48
CA LEU A 100 1.77 -1.58 2.15
C LEU A 100 3.03 -2.45 2.14
N ILE A 101 4.15 -1.88 1.72
CA ILE A 101 5.44 -2.57 1.73
C ILE A 101 6.53 -1.70 2.34
N ASN A 102 7.53 -2.34 2.93
CA ASN A 102 8.77 -1.67 3.27
C ASN A 102 9.60 -1.47 1.99
N VAL A 103 9.93 -0.22 1.66
CA VAL A 103 10.71 0.09 0.45
C VAL A 103 12.09 -0.58 0.47
N GLY A 104 12.65 -0.81 1.67
CA GLY A 104 13.95 -1.50 1.81
C GLY A 104 13.93 -2.98 1.40
N ASP A 105 12.74 -3.61 1.35
CA ASP A 105 12.58 -5.00 0.93
C ASP A 105 12.24 -5.12 -0.58
N TYR A 106 12.08 -3.98 -1.26
CA TYR A 106 11.73 -3.93 -2.68
C TYR A 106 12.97 -4.05 -3.57
N ASP A 107 12.88 -4.92 -4.58
CA ASP A 107 13.95 -5.06 -5.57
C ASP A 107 13.89 -3.93 -6.60
N ASP A 108 14.85 -3.03 -6.54
CA ASP A 108 14.96 -1.87 -7.45
C ASP A 108 15.12 -2.28 -8.92
N SER A 109 15.59 -3.50 -9.23
CA SER A 109 15.71 -4.00 -10.59
C SER A 109 14.35 -4.11 -11.28
N LEU A 110 13.33 -4.58 -10.57
CA LEU A 110 11.96 -4.66 -11.08
C LEU A 110 11.36 -3.27 -11.32
N ARG A 111 11.65 -2.31 -10.43
CA ARG A 111 11.23 -0.93 -10.62
C ARG A 111 11.76 -0.35 -11.94
N ILE A 112 13.05 -0.58 -12.23
CA ILE A 112 13.70 -0.11 -13.45
C ILE A 112 13.12 -0.83 -14.68
N GLU A 113 12.96 -2.15 -14.63
CA GLU A 113 12.44 -2.97 -15.72
C GLU A 113 11.02 -2.54 -16.12
N HIS A 114 10.17 -2.29 -15.15
CA HIS A 114 8.80 -1.85 -15.40
C HIS A 114 8.67 -0.34 -15.64
N GLY A 115 9.74 0.44 -15.43
CA GLY A 115 9.71 1.90 -15.56
C GLY A 115 8.85 2.55 -14.49
N LEU A 116 8.94 2.05 -13.25
CA LEU A 116 8.18 2.53 -12.10
C LEU A 116 8.98 3.55 -11.31
N GLU A 117 8.26 4.43 -10.62
CA GLU A 117 8.84 5.43 -9.73
C GLU A 117 8.08 5.48 -8.40
N TRP A 118 8.84 5.60 -7.31
CA TRP A 118 8.31 5.94 -6.00
C TRP A 118 8.08 7.45 -5.92
N VAL A 119 6.83 7.87 -5.85
CA VAL A 119 6.45 9.27 -5.79
C VAL A 119 5.79 9.59 -4.46
N SER A 120 6.22 10.67 -3.81
CA SER A 120 5.60 11.17 -2.59
C SER A 120 4.13 11.52 -2.83
N LEU A 121 3.25 11.17 -1.88
CA LEU A 121 1.83 11.53 -1.98
C LEU A 121 1.59 13.04 -2.13
N ASN A 122 2.52 13.87 -1.63
CA ASN A 122 2.44 15.33 -1.72
C ASN A 122 2.91 15.87 -3.08
N GLU A 123 3.57 15.03 -3.90
CA GLU A 123 4.19 15.42 -5.16
C GLU A 123 3.64 14.62 -6.35
N LEU A 124 2.44 14.05 -6.20
CA LEU A 124 1.82 13.25 -7.25
C LEU A 124 1.61 14.08 -8.51
N PRO A 125 2.10 13.62 -9.66
CA PRO A 125 1.80 14.22 -10.95
C PRO A 125 0.31 14.06 -11.30
N GLU A 126 -0.12 14.64 -12.40
CA GLU A 126 -1.43 14.29 -12.95
C GLU A 126 -1.44 12.82 -13.37
N LEU A 127 -2.50 12.11 -12.99
CA LEU A 127 -2.62 10.68 -13.22
C LEU A 127 -3.75 10.40 -14.21
N TYR A 128 -3.57 9.35 -14.98
CA TYR A 128 -4.56 8.84 -15.92
C TYR A 128 -5.91 8.59 -15.22
N SER A 129 -6.99 9.03 -15.84
CA SER A 129 -8.38 8.77 -15.43
C SER A 129 -8.64 9.08 -13.94
N ASP A 130 -9.18 8.13 -13.21
CA ASP A 130 -9.60 8.24 -11.81
C ASP A 130 -8.56 7.68 -10.81
N HIS A 131 -7.32 7.41 -11.24
CA HIS A 131 -6.28 6.82 -10.40
C HIS A 131 -5.90 7.69 -9.19
N ARG A 132 -5.94 9.02 -9.33
CA ARG A 132 -5.74 9.93 -8.18
C ARG A 132 -6.82 9.74 -7.11
N THR A 133 -8.07 9.53 -7.53
CA THR A 133 -9.18 9.26 -6.61
C THR A 133 -8.99 7.92 -5.90
N MET A 134 -8.54 6.89 -6.62
CA MET A 134 -8.22 5.59 -6.02
C MET A 134 -7.15 5.68 -4.93
N ILE A 135 -6.05 6.42 -5.19
CA ILE A 135 -4.98 6.65 -4.21
C ILE A 135 -5.53 7.42 -2.99
N HIS A 136 -6.32 8.47 -3.22
CA HIS A 136 -6.93 9.25 -2.15
C HIS A 136 -7.85 8.38 -1.26
N ASP A 137 -8.70 7.57 -1.85
CA ASP A 137 -9.63 6.71 -1.11
C ASP A 137 -8.87 5.62 -0.33
N ALA A 138 -7.79 5.08 -0.91
CA ALA A 138 -6.93 4.12 -0.25
C ALA A 138 -6.25 4.71 0.99
N ILE A 139 -5.63 5.89 0.88
CA ILE A 139 -4.97 6.53 2.03
C ILE A 139 -5.97 6.93 3.12
N CYS A 140 -7.17 7.37 2.74
CA CYS A 140 -8.24 7.65 3.69
C CYS A 140 -8.65 6.40 4.49
N GLN A 141 -8.72 5.24 3.84
CA GLN A 141 -9.01 3.97 4.52
C GLN A 141 -7.86 3.55 5.45
N ILE A 142 -6.60 3.70 5.02
CA ILE A 142 -5.43 3.40 5.85
C ILE A 142 -5.42 4.30 7.09
N ARG A 143 -5.63 5.62 6.94
CA ARG A 143 -5.69 6.58 8.06
C ARG A 143 -6.73 6.22 9.12
N ARG A 144 -7.90 5.75 8.71
CA ARG A 144 -8.96 5.33 9.64
C ARG A 144 -8.59 4.08 10.43
N ARG A 145 -7.68 3.27 9.92
CA ARG A 145 -7.39 1.93 10.44
C ARG A 145 -6.03 1.79 11.10
N ILE A 146 -5.05 2.65 10.76
CA ILE A 146 -3.68 2.54 11.27
C ILE A 146 -3.61 2.59 12.80
N ASN A 147 -4.58 3.23 13.45
CA ASN A 147 -4.69 3.28 14.91
C ASN A 147 -5.32 2.02 15.54
N HIS A 148 -5.90 1.14 14.74
CA HIS A 148 -6.64 -0.05 15.20
C HIS A 148 -6.14 -1.36 14.59
N GLU A 149 -5.23 -1.27 13.63
CA GLU A 149 -4.66 -2.42 12.93
C GLU A 149 -3.15 -2.25 12.78
N PRO A 150 -2.38 -3.34 12.78
CA PRO A 150 -0.91 -3.30 12.76
C PRO A 150 -0.35 -2.95 11.37
N LEU A 151 -1.01 -2.03 10.65
CA LEU A 151 -0.65 -1.63 9.28
C LEU A 151 0.72 -0.96 9.22
N SER A 152 1.10 -0.20 10.25
CA SER A 152 2.38 0.50 10.32
C SER A 152 3.59 -0.44 10.22
N PHE A 153 3.46 -1.68 10.74
CA PHE A 153 4.55 -2.66 10.70
C PHE A 153 4.81 -3.25 9.30
N LYS A 154 3.87 -3.07 8.36
CA LYS A 154 4.09 -3.42 6.94
C LYS A 154 5.03 -2.45 6.21
N LEU A 155 5.18 -1.24 6.75
CA LEU A 155 6.04 -0.18 6.22
C LEU A 155 7.41 -0.13 6.90
N LEU A 156 7.62 -0.93 7.93
CA LEU A 156 8.85 -0.98 8.74
C LEU A 156 9.65 -2.24 8.44
N PRO A 157 10.98 -2.19 8.63
CA PRO A 157 11.79 -3.40 8.69
C PRO A 157 11.44 -4.26 9.92
N ASP A 158 11.83 -5.52 9.94
CA ASP A 158 11.59 -6.44 11.07
C ASP A 158 12.09 -5.91 12.41
N LEU A 159 13.20 -5.19 12.38
CA LEU A 159 13.77 -4.48 13.53
C LEU A 159 13.69 -2.97 13.29
N PHE A 160 12.99 -2.28 14.15
CA PHE A 160 12.76 -0.84 14.01
C PHE A 160 12.97 -0.10 15.32
N THR A 161 13.22 1.19 15.24
CA THR A 161 13.23 2.11 16.39
C THR A 161 11.85 2.71 16.61
N LEU A 162 11.51 3.14 17.83
CA LEU A 162 10.26 3.87 18.09
C LEU A 162 10.18 5.20 17.32
N THR A 163 11.31 5.75 16.91
CA THR A 163 11.34 6.94 16.06
C THR A 163 10.89 6.61 14.64
N GLN A 164 11.33 5.48 14.07
CA GLN A 164 10.86 5.03 12.76
C GLN A 164 9.36 4.72 12.79
N LEU A 165 8.88 4.04 13.83
CA LEU A 165 7.44 3.78 14.00
C LEU A 165 6.64 5.09 14.09
N GLN A 166 7.11 6.10 14.85
CA GLN A 166 6.48 7.42 14.93
C GLN A 166 6.42 8.09 13.55
N HIS A 167 7.53 8.11 12.80
CA HIS A 167 7.59 8.70 11.46
C HIS A 167 6.63 8.03 10.47
N VAL A 168 6.43 6.71 10.57
CA VAL A 168 5.40 6.02 9.76
C VAL A 168 4.00 6.56 10.08
N PHE A 169 3.66 6.72 11.37
CA PHE A 169 2.36 7.28 11.76
C PHE A 169 2.21 8.72 11.27
N GLU A 170 3.23 9.56 11.45
CA GLU A 170 3.23 10.96 10.97
C GLU A 170 3.07 11.03 9.45
N ALA A 171 3.79 10.20 8.70
CA ALA A 171 3.72 10.16 7.24
C ALA A 171 2.34 9.69 6.73
N VAL A 172 1.72 8.72 7.39
CA VAL A 172 0.39 8.23 7.03
C VAL A 172 -0.69 9.22 7.41
N MET A 173 -0.65 9.78 8.62
CA MET A 173 -1.64 10.73 9.12
C MET A 173 -1.51 12.11 8.45
N GLY A 174 -0.30 12.48 8.01
CA GLY A 174 -0.01 13.78 7.43
C GLY A 174 0.11 14.90 8.47
N GLU A 175 0.39 14.55 9.73
CA GLU A 175 0.51 15.48 10.86
C GLU A 175 1.62 15.03 11.82
N GLU A 176 2.25 15.98 12.49
CA GLU A 176 3.25 15.69 13.52
C GLU A 176 2.59 15.13 14.80
N ILE A 177 3.29 14.19 15.44
CA ILE A 177 2.82 13.52 16.65
C ILE A 177 3.74 13.86 17.82
N ASP A 178 3.18 14.27 18.96
CA ASP A 178 3.96 14.50 20.17
C ASP A 178 4.73 13.25 20.60
N LYS A 179 6.05 13.33 20.52
CA LYS A 179 6.98 12.23 20.76
C LYS A 179 6.83 11.59 22.15
N ARG A 180 6.55 12.40 23.17
CA ARG A 180 6.45 11.92 24.55
C ARG A 180 5.18 11.10 24.73
N ASN A 181 4.06 11.60 24.23
CA ASN A 181 2.77 10.93 24.29
C ASN A 181 2.78 9.65 23.46
N PHE A 182 3.32 9.71 22.24
CA PHE A 182 3.46 8.53 21.40
C PHE A 182 4.25 7.41 22.08
N ARG A 183 5.43 7.72 22.62
CA ARG A 183 6.26 6.74 23.32
C ARG A 183 5.60 6.17 24.57
N LYS A 184 4.80 6.98 25.30
CA LYS A 184 4.05 6.49 26.45
C LYS A 184 3.03 5.44 26.02
N ARG A 185 2.28 5.70 24.96
CA ARG A 185 1.25 4.78 24.43
C ARG A 185 1.85 3.48 23.90
N VAL A 186 2.94 3.58 23.14
CA VAL A 186 3.62 2.40 22.58
C VAL A 186 4.16 1.47 23.66
N LYS A 187 4.55 1.98 24.83
CA LYS A 187 5.03 1.15 25.94
C LYS A 187 3.98 0.23 26.53
N ASP A 188 2.71 0.57 26.38
CA ASP A 188 1.57 -0.19 26.92
C ASP A 188 1.08 -1.23 25.89
N ILE A 189 1.82 -1.47 24.81
CA ILE A 189 1.47 -2.41 23.73
C ILE A 189 2.37 -3.64 23.82
N ASP A 190 1.83 -4.76 24.25
CA ASP A 190 2.57 -6.00 24.56
C ASP A 190 3.20 -6.65 23.32
N PHE A 191 2.62 -6.49 22.13
CA PHE A 191 3.15 -7.05 20.90
C PHE A 191 4.25 -6.20 20.22
N ILE A 192 4.66 -5.08 20.83
CA ILE A 192 5.86 -4.31 20.44
C ILE A 192 6.98 -4.66 21.41
N GLU A 193 7.77 -5.66 21.06
CA GLU A 193 8.80 -6.18 21.93
C GLU A 193 10.10 -5.41 21.79
N LYS A 194 10.66 -4.95 22.90
CA LYS A 194 12.02 -4.42 22.95
C LYS A 194 13.02 -5.55 22.84
N THR A 195 14.02 -5.41 21.97
CA THR A 195 15.11 -6.35 21.83
C THR A 195 16.36 -5.91 22.61
N GLU A 196 17.36 -6.78 22.72
CA GLU A 196 18.69 -6.44 23.26
C GLU A 196 19.56 -5.65 22.26
N LEU A 197 19.10 -5.49 21.03
CA LEU A 197 19.85 -4.85 19.95
C LEU A 197 19.71 -3.33 20.00
N ILE A 198 20.77 -2.65 19.55
CA ILE A 198 20.86 -1.19 19.52
C ILE A 198 21.23 -0.75 18.10
N ASP A 199 20.41 0.12 17.55
CA ASP A 199 20.72 0.82 16.30
C ASP A 199 21.75 1.92 16.54
N LYS A 200 22.94 1.77 15.97
CA LYS A 200 24.03 2.76 15.97
C LYS A 200 24.22 3.42 14.60
N VAL A 201 23.45 3.01 13.59
CA VAL A 201 23.54 3.52 12.22
C VAL A 201 22.72 4.79 12.09
N THR A 202 21.46 4.74 12.45
CA THR A 202 20.56 5.91 12.34
C THR A 202 20.61 6.81 13.58
N SER A 203 21.13 6.32 14.70
CA SER A 203 21.25 7.06 15.95
C SER A 203 22.67 7.09 16.48
N LYS A 204 23.35 8.24 16.45
CA LYS A 204 24.72 8.41 16.99
C LYS A 204 24.86 8.02 18.47
N ARG A 205 23.80 8.16 19.27
CA ARG A 205 23.78 7.79 20.70
C ARG A 205 23.32 6.36 20.95
N GLY A 206 22.92 5.64 19.88
CA GLY A 206 22.26 4.36 19.94
C GLY A 206 20.77 4.49 20.27
N ALA A 207 19.93 3.73 19.56
CA ALA A 207 18.52 3.62 19.84
C ALA A 207 18.13 2.15 20.02
N ALA A 208 17.30 1.84 21.01
CA ALA A 208 16.79 0.49 21.19
C ALA A 208 15.99 0.06 19.96
N LEU A 209 16.23 -1.18 19.53
CA LEU A 209 15.45 -1.82 18.47
C LEU A 209 14.30 -2.61 19.06
N TYR A 210 13.20 -2.60 18.34
CA TYR A 210 11.93 -3.27 18.66
C TYR A 210 11.55 -4.17 17.50
N ARG A 211 10.70 -5.16 17.77
CA ARG A 211 10.06 -5.99 16.75
C ARG A 211 8.56 -6.10 16.99
N PHE A 212 7.83 -6.36 15.93
CA PHE A 212 6.41 -6.69 16.00
C PHE A 212 6.24 -8.19 16.26
N ASN A 213 5.63 -8.56 17.39
CA ASN A 213 5.28 -9.95 17.69
C ASN A 213 3.87 -10.25 17.17
N LYS A 214 3.82 -10.85 15.97
CA LYS A 214 2.55 -11.22 15.32
C LYS A 214 1.72 -12.19 16.16
N LYS A 215 2.36 -13.14 16.86
CA LYS A 215 1.66 -14.12 17.68
C LYS A 215 0.97 -13.46 18.87
N ALA A 216 1.67 -12.59 19.58
CA ALA A 216 1.09 -11.84 20.69
C ALA A 216 -0.08 -10.94 20.22
N TYR A 217 0.04 -10.32 19.01
CA TYR A 217 -1.06 -9.57 18.43
C TYR A 217 -2.27 -10.44 18.08
N GLU A 218 -2.08 -11.66 17.59
CA GLU A 218 -3.17 -12.60 17.26
C GLU A 218 -3.90 -13.12 18.51
N GLU A 219 -3.18 -13.22 19.65
CA GLU A 219 -3.76 -13.61 20.96
C GLU A 219 -4.56 -12.48 21.61
N ASP A 220 -4.13 -11.23 21.48
CA ASP A 220 -4.87 -10.03 21.94
C ASP A 220 -4.78 -8.89 20.91
N PRO A 221 -5.72 -8.81 19.97
CA PRO A 221 -5.73 -7.79 18.92
C PRO A 221 -6.19 -6.41 19.40
N SER A 222 -6.16 -6.11 20.69
CA SER A 222 -6.54 -4.81 21.25
C SER A 222 -5.52 -3.70 20.95
N PHE A 223 -5.34 -3.40 19.65
CA PHE A 223 -4.46 -2.33 19.19
C PHE A 223 -5.22 -1.00 19.11
N ILE A 224 -4.91 -0.06 19.99
CA ILE A 224 -5.40 1.32 19.92
C ILE A 224 -4.25 2.29 20.18
N LEU A 225 -3.68 2.87 19.14
CA LEU A 225 -2.79 4.02 19.21
C LEU A 225 -3.60 5.32 18.98
N LYS A 226 -4.45 5.66 19.90
CA LYS A 226 -5.10 6.98 19.90
C LYS A 226 -4.29 8.00 20.64
#